data_2cee943066f0d16fc12a54bbf99f7713
#
_entry.id   2cee943066f0d16fc12a54bbf99f7713
#
_cell.length_a   1.000
_cell.length_b   1.000
_cell.length_c   1.000
_cell.angle_alpha   90.00
_cell.angle_beta   90.00
_cell.angle_gamma   90.00
#
_symmetry.space_group_name_H-M   'P 1'
#
loop_
_entity.id
_entity.type
_entity.pdbx_description
1 polymer ?
#
loop_
_entity_poly.entity_id
_entity_poly.type
_entity_poly.pdbx_seq_one_letter_code
_entity_poly.pdbx_strand_id
1 'polypeptide(L)'
;AAFPDNWNIGMSFYHNLFVREHNTIVDAFRRRQRETPDRDSGLRNPLQPQHVISYAQASDEEIFQVARLVVSAEIAKIHTIEWTTQLLYDEPLYLGMNSNWFGLFNVEEDSVSQVLRKIFQRDENLLSRTSARLARLFDQNVEGDSSNTLYSILASGAGIFGLNNSRPEGHLWWKRDAWDITNPADVNGGVNHFGSPFNFPEEFTTVYRLHPLVPDLIEFRNYTDPNTIFTMVPVVDTARGGSSGQMRTGSMANWGLSMGRQRLGLLHLQNHPLFLQNFDMPHLGSPSGKLDIVALDIIRDRERGVPRFNEFRRQIGLKTLTGFDDFLDRRLPSDLPAALAQQEMVKKLRQVYGTHTCDASKIISTAQTNVQGEFINDCFGRENGSRVDNIEDVDMVVGWLAEYTRPHGFAISETQFHIFILNASRRLFSDRFFTSSFRPEFYSHLGYDWVIDNGP
;
A
#
# COMPACT_ATOMS: atom_id res chain seq x y z
N ALA A 1 24.69 -5.36 2.23
CA ALA A 1 24.30 -6.14 3.40
C ALA A 1 23.45 -5.25 4.30
N ALA A 2 22.28 -5.74 4.70
CA ALA A 2 21.47 -5.04 5.67
C ALA A 2 22.21 -4.96 7.02
N PHE A 3 21.92 -3.94 7.79
CA PHE A 3 22.43 -3.87 9.15
C PHE A 3 21.98 -5.08 9.94
N PRO A 4 22.90 -5.81 10.62
CA PRO A 4 22.57 -7.07 11.27
C PRO A 4 21.44 -7.00 12.29
N ASP A 5 21.21 -5.80 12.84
CA ASP A 5 20.33 -5.62 13.99
C ASP A 5 18.83 -5.62 13.64
N ASN A 6 18.44 -5.35 12.41
CA ASN A 6 17.05 -5.37 11.96
C ASN A 6 16.74 -6.47 10.94
N TRP A 7 17.55 -7.52 10.90
CA TRP A 7 17.44 -8.63 9.96
C TRP A 7 16.80 -9.85 10.61
N ASN A 8 15.85 -10.49 9.97
CA ASN A 8 15.20 -11.71 10.44
C ASN A 8 15.11 -12.76 9.32
N ILE A 9 14.61 -13.95 9.65
CA ILE A 9 14.53 -15.08 8.71
C ILE A 9 13.66 -14.75 7.48
N GLY A 10 12.61 -13.98 7.65
CA GLY A 10 11.74 -13.54 6.55
C GLY A 10 12.48 -12.69 5.54
N MET A 11 13.19 -11.68 6.03
CA MET A 11 14.02 -10.84 5.17
C MET A 11 15.15 -11.65 4.52
N SER A 12 15.78 -12.57 5.25
CA SER A 12 16.79 -13.47 4.70
C SER A 12 16.24 -14.34 3.58
N PHE A 13 15.03 -14.85 3.73
CA PHE A 13 14.36 -15.65 2.70
C PHE A 13 14.14 -14.84 1.43
N TYR A 14 13.46 -13.72 1.51
CA TYR A 14 13.15 -12.90 0.33
C TYR A 14 14.41 -12.34 -0.33
N HIS A 15 15.39 -11.91 0.45
CA HIS A 15 16.65 -11.45 -0.10
C HIS A 15 17.36 -12.53 -0.91
N ASN A 16 17.47 -13.76 -0.37
CA ASN A 16 18.04 -14.87 -1.09
C ASN A 16 17.22 -15.28 -2.32
N LEU A 17 15.90 -15.21 -2.24
CA LEU A 17 15.01 -15.51 -3.36
C LEU A 17 15.32 -14.55 -4.53
N PHE A 18 15.25 -13.26 -4.31
CA PHE A 18 15.44 -12.25 -5.36
C PHE A 18 16.90 -12.15 -5.86
N VAL A 19 17.89 -12.45 -5.03
CA VAL A 19 19.27 -12.59 -5.51
C VAL A 19 19.44 -13.78 -6.46
N ARG A 20 18.79 -14.90 -6.16
CA ARG A 20 18.78 -16.06 -7.06
C ARG A 20 18.04 -15.78 -8.36
N GLU A 21 16.89 -15.10 -8.27
CA GLU A 21 16.14 -14.68 -9.45
C GLU A 21 16.99 -13.79 -10.35
N HIS A 22 17.63 -12.76 -9.80
CA HIS A 22 18.59 -11.92 -10.53
C HIS A 22 19.64 -12.77 -11.27
N ASN A 23 20.25 -13.72 -10.60
CA ASN A 23 21.27 -14.57 -11.21
C ASN A 23 20.70 -15.49 -12.30
N THR A 24 19.47 -15.98 -12.15
CA THR A 24 18.77 -16.78 -13.16
C THR A 24 18.53 -15.97 -14.43
N ILE A 25 18.14 -14.71 -14.28
CA ILE A 25 17.97 -13.77 -15.40
C ILE A 25 19.31 -13.52 -16.10
N VAL A 26 20.36 -13.26 -15.34
CA VAL A 26 21.74 -13.11 -15.90
C VAL A 26 22.15 -14.34 -16.70
N ASP A 27 21.92 -15.54 -16.16
CA ASP A 27 22.23 -16.80 -16.84
C ASP A 27 21.40 -16.98 -18.13
N ALA A 28 20.15 -16.53 -18.14
CA ALA A 28 19.31 -16.52 -19.33
C ALA A 28 19.84 -15.55 -20.41
N PHE A 29 20.30 -14.35 -20.01
CA PHE A 29 21.00 -13.43 -20.94
C PHE A 29 22.27 -14.04 -21.53
N ARG A 30 23.12 -14.64 -20.69
CA ARG A 30 24.35 -15.30 -21.13
C ARG A 30 24.06 -16.50 -22.05
N ARG A 31 22.93 -17.15 -21.86
CA ARG A 31 22.46 -18.18 -22.81
C ARG A 31 22.11 -17.56 -24.17
N ARG A 32 21.39 -16.45 -24.20
CA ARG A 32 21.08 -15.71 -25.45
C ARG A 32 22.34 -15.22 -26.13
N GLN A 33 23.33 -14.76 -25.40
CA GLN A 33 24.63 -14.38 -25.97
C GLN A 33 25.32 -15.54 -26.71
N ARG A 34 25.18 -16.76 -26.23
CA ARG A 34 25.76 -17.96 -26.88
C ARG A 34 24.91 -18.51 -28.01
N GLU A 35 23.58 -18.56 -27.83
CA GLU A 35 22.68 -19.23 -28.78
C GLU A 35 22.21 -18.31 -29.90
N THR A 36 22.03 -17.04 -29.63
CA THR A 36 21.51 -16.04 -30.57
C THR A 36 22.25 -14.70 -30.46
N PRO A 37 23.58 -14.68 -30.65
CA PRO A 37 24.43 -13.51 -30.39
C PRO A 37 24.03 -12.28 -31.19
N ASP A 38 23.67 -12.45 -32.45
CA ASP A 38 23.37 -11.35 -33.39
C ASP A 38 21.92 -10.85 -33.29
N ARG A 39 21.09 -11.53 -32.49
CA ARG A 39 19.68 -11.12 -32.30
C ARG A 39 19.60 -9.82 -31.53
N ASP A 40 18.67 -8.95 -31.93
CA ASP A 40 18.32 -7.73 -31.20
C ASP A 40 17.94 -8.07 -29.76
N SER A 41 18.62 -7.45 -28.79
CA SER A 41 18.31 -7.62 -27.38
C SER A 41 17.12 -6.79 -26.91
N GLY A 42 16.70 -5.81 -27.72
CA GLY A 42 15.72 -4.78 -27.34
C GLY A 42 16.39 -3.53 -26.74
N LEU A 43 17.58 -3.66 -26.18
CA LEU A 43 18.30 -2.53 -25.60
C LEU A 43 18.67 -1.48 -26.65
N ARG A 44 18.65 -0.22 -26.24
CA ARG A 44 19.02 0.93 -27.09
C ARG A 44 19.96 1.85 -26.34
N ASN A 45 20.90 2.40 -27.08
CA ASN A 45 21.73 3.46 -26.55
C ASN A 45 20.87 4.74 -26.40
N PRO A 46 20.76 5.34 -25.19
CA PRO A 46 19.97 6.56 -24.98
C PRO A 46 20.44 7.75 -25.85
N LEU A 47 21.74 7.80 -26.18
CA LEU A 47 22.31 8.86 -27.02
C LEU A 47 22.14 8.57 -28.52
N GLN A 48 21.89 7.32 -28.89
CA GLN A 48 21.70 6.85 -30.26
C GLN A 48 20.54 5.84 -30.32
N PRO A 49 19.27 6.28 -30.16
CA PRO A 49 18.14 5.37 -30.02
C PRO A 49 17.90 4.44 -31.21
N GLN A 50 18.44 4.79 -32.39
CA GLN A 50 18.37 3.97 -33.60
C GLN A 50 19.41 2.83 -33.62
N HIS A 51 20.38 2.87 -32.72
CA HIS A 51 21.41 1.84 -32.65
C HIS A 51 20.88 0.63 -31.90
N VAL A 52 20.78 -0.49 -32.61
CA VAL A 52 20.38 -1.78 -32.08
C VAL A 52 21.55 -2.41 -31.34
N ILE A 53 21.34 -2.81 -30.11
CA ILE A 53 22.32 -3.56 -29.32
C ILE A 53 21.93 -5.04 -29.39
N SER A 54 22.77 -5.86 -30.03
CA SER A 54 22.56 -7.31 -30.06
C SER A 54 22.91 -7.95 -28.72
N TYR A 55 22.47 -9.19 -28.47
CA TYR A 55 22.83 -9.88 -27.23
C TYR A 55 24.34 -9.99 -27.03
N ALA A 56 25.11 -10.23 -28.11
CA ALA A 56 26.58 -10.29 -28.01
C ALA A 56 27.23 -8.96 -27.61
N GLN A 57 26.62 -7.83 -27.92
CA GLN A 57 27.13 -6.50 -27.63
C GLN A 57 26.76 -6.00 -26.23
N ALA A 58 25.77 -6.63 -25.59
CA ALA A 58 25.38 -6.26 -24.23
C ALA A 58 26.52 -6.57 -23.25
N SER A 59 26.98 -5.54 -22.56
CA SER A 59 28.02 -5.64 -21.55
C SER A 59 27.55 -6.31 -20.26
N ASP A 60 28.50 -6.81 -19.46
CA ASP A 60 28.18 -7.39 -18.15
C ASP A 60 27.44 -6.41 -17.23
N GLU A 61 27.80 -5.11 -17.29
CA GLU A 61 27.12 -4.07 -16.51
C GLU A 61 25.68 -3.86 -16.99
N GLU A 62 25.44 -3.82 -18.30
CA GLU A 62 24.06 -3.70 -18.85
C GLU A 62 23.22 -4.90 -18.45
N ILE A 63 23.75 -6.12 -18.56
CA ILE A 63 23.04 -7.34 -18.14
C ILE A 63 22.73 -7.29 -16.65
N PHE A 64 23.68 -6.86 -15.81
CA PHE A 64 23.45 -6.72 -14.37
C PHE A 64 22.35 -5.71 -14.07
N GLN A 65 22.39 -4.53 -14.70
CA GLN A 65 21.40 -3.47 -14.46
C GLN A 65 20.01 -3.86 -14.97
N VAL A 66 19.92 -4.53 -16.13
CA VAL A 66 18.65 -5.03 -16.66
C VAL A 66 18.08 -6.12 -15.73
N ALA A 67 18.89 -7.09 -15.32
CA ALA A 67 18.44 -8.12 -14.40
C ALA A 67 17.95 -7.51 -13.07
N ARG A 68 18.63 -6.50 -12.55
CA ARG A 68 18.19 -5.75 -11.37
C ARG A 68 16.86 -5.04 -11.59
N LEU A 69 16.67 -4.43 -12.76
CA LEU A 69 15.42 -3.75 -13.13
C LEU A 69 14.27 -4.74 -13.27
N VAL A 70 14.50 -5.90 -13.89
CA VAL A 70 13.52 -7.00 -14.01
C VAL A 70 13.07 -7.48 -12.63
N VAL A 71 14.00 -7.78 -11.73
CA VAL A 71 13.66 -8.19 -10.35
C VAL A 71 12.87 -7.10 -9.62
N SER A 72 13.22 -5.82 -9.82
CA SER A 72 12.45 -4.70 -9.24
C SER A 72 11.03 -4.67 -9.78
N ALA A 73 10.83 -4.93 -11.06
CA ALA A 73 9.51 -5.01 -11.68
C ALA A 73 8.71 -6.22 -11.16
N GLU A 74 9.33 -7.37 -10.98
CA GLU A 74 8.68 -8.54 -10.36
C GLU A 74 8.22 -8.26 -8.94
N ILE A 75 9.06 -7.62 -8.12
CA ILE A 75 8.69 -7.21 -6.76
C ILE A 75 7.49 -6.24 -6.79
N ALA A 76 7.53 -5.27 -7.70
CA ALA A 76 6.43 -4.33 -7.87
C ALA A 76 5.15 -5.02 -8.36
N LYS A 77 5.26 -6.00 -9.26
CA LYS A 77 4.14 -6.80 -9.76
C LYS A 77 3.50 -7.62 -8.65
N ILE A 78 4.29 -8.32 -7.85
CA ILE A 78 3.82 -9.03 -6.65
C ILE A 78 3.12 -8.07 -5.69
N HIS A 79 3.71 -6.92 -5.42
CA HIS A 79 3.13 -5.93 -4.51
C HIS A 79 1.80 -5.38 -5.04
N THR A 80 1.69 -5.09 -6.33
CA THR A 80 0.49 -4.49 -6.91
C THR A 80 -0.63 -5.51 -7.14
N ILE A 81 -0.31 -6.67 -7.68
CA ILE A 81 -1.30 -7.67 -8.10
C ILE A 81 -1.70 -8.60 -6.95
N GLU A 82 -0.72 -9.10 -6.19
CA GLU A 82 -1.01 -10.04 -5.09
C GLU A 82 -1.27 -9.33 -3.78
N TRP A 83 -0.31 -8.55 -3.28
CA TRP A 83 -0.39 -7.98 -1.93
C TRP A 83 -1.48 -6.92 -1.81
N THR A 84 -1.47 -5.92 -2.69
CA THR A 84 -2.40 -4.79 -2.60
C THR A 84 -3.83 -5.23 -2.84
N THR A 85 -4.06 -6.06 -3.85
CA THR A 85 -5.42 -6.53 -4.20
C THR A 85 -5.99 -7.52 -3.20
N GLN A 86 -5.15 -8.28 -2.50
CA GLN A 86 -5.60 -9.16 -1.42
C GLN A 86 -5.92 -8.40 -0.14
N LEU A 87 -5.15 -7.37 0.16
CA LEU A 87 -5.32 -6.56 1.36
C LEU A 87 -6.49 -5.57 1.24
N LEU A 88 -6.72 -5.08 0.02
CA LEU A 88 -7.67 -4.02 -0.31
C LEU A 88 -8.61 -4.46 -1.44
N TYR A 89 -9.11 -5.69 -1.40
CA TYR A 89 -9.87 -6.23 -2.51
C TYR A 89 -11.04 -5.32 -2.89
N ASP A 90 -10.91 -4.77 -4.08
CA ASP A 90 -11.90 -3.94 -4.76
C ASP A 90 -11.70 -4.18 -6.25
N GLU A 91 -12.78 -4.47 -6.98
CA GLU A 91 -12.67 -4.83 -8.39
C GLU A 91 -12.06 -3.71 -9.27
N PRO A 92 -12.45 -2.43 -9.11
CA PRO A 92 -11.78 -1.32 -9.79
C PRO A 92 -10.29 -1.21 -9.46
N LEU A 93 -9.90 -1.45 -8.22
CA LEU A 93 -8.50 -1.45 -7.80
C LEU A 93 -7.73 -2.60 -8.47
N TYR A 94 -8.31 -3.79 -8.51
CA TYR A 94 -7.72 -4.94 -9.19
C TYR A 94 -7.44 -4.64 -10.65
N LEU A 95 -8.42 -4.10 -11.37
CA LEU A 95 -8.26 -3.70 -12.78
C LEU A 95 -7.19 -2.62 -12.95
N GLY A 96 -7.20 -1.60 -12.09
CA GLY A 96 -6.20 -0.54 -12.10
C GLY A 96 -4.80 -1.05 -11.88
N MET A 97 -4.60 -1.92 -10.89
CA MET A 97 -3.28 -2.49 -10.57
C MET A 97 -2.73 -3.40 -11.65
N ASN A 98 -3.60 -4.11 -12.37
CA ASN A 98 -3.21 -4.94 -13.51
C ASN A 98 -2.86 -4.12 -14.76
N SER A 99 -3.46 -2.94 -14.93
CA SER A 99 -3.28 -2.12 -16.12
C SER A 99 -1.83 -1.64 -16.33
N ASN A 100 -1.04 -1.56 -15.27
CA ASN A 100 0.38 -1.20 -15.37
C ASN A 100 1.20 -2.25 -16.12
N TRP A 101 0.81 -3.52 -16.05
CA TRP A 101 1.57 -4.64 -16.58
C TRP A 101 1.07 -5.09 -17.94
N PHE A 102 -0.24 -5.06 -18.14
CA PHE A 102 -0.90 -5.60 -19.30
C PHE A 102 -1.56 -4.53 -20.17
N GLY A 103 -1.55 -3.26 -19.73
CA GLY A 103 -2.34 -2.20 -20.34
C GLY A 103 -3.83 -2.35 -20.03
N LEU A 104 -4.57 -1.24 -20.15
CA LEU A 104 -6.03 -1.26 -19.95
C LEU A 104 -6.76 -2.15 -20.97
N PHE A 105 -6.11 -2.48 -22.09
CA PHE A 105 -6.70 -3.17 -23.23
C PHE A 105 -5.98 -4.47 -23.63
N ASN A 106 -4.86 -4.79 -22.99
CA ASN A 106 -4.09 -5.99 -23.27
C ASN A 106 -4.43 -7.18 -22.35
N VAL A 107 -5.48 -7.02 -21.56
CA VAL A 107 -6.13 -8.16 -20.94
C VAL A 107 -6.71 -8.96 -22.10
N GLU A 108 -6.34 -10.22 -22.26
CA GLU A 108 -6.88 -11.11 -23.29
C GLU A 108 -8.37 -10.83 -23.47
N GLU A 109 -8.82 -10.71 -24.71
CA GLU A 109 -10.17 -10.29 -25.08
C GLU A 109 -11.27 -10.99 -24.25
N ASP A 110 -11.00 -12.20 -23.81
CA ASP A 110 -11.82 -12.98 -22.88
C ASP A 110 -11.88 -12.44 -21.46
N SER A 111 -10.86 -11.78 -20.94
CA SER A 111 -10.83 -11.31 -19.55
C SER A 111 -11.56 -9.98 -19.40
N VAL A 112 -11.45 -9.06 -20.34
CA VAL A 112 -12.23 -7.80 -20.33
C VAL A 112 -13.71 -8.12 -20.52
N SER A 113 -14.05 -9.01 -21.43
CA SER A 113 -15.44 -9.43 -21.64
C SER A 113 -15.98 -10.21 -20.44
N GLN A 114 -15.16 -11.00 -19.74
CA GLN A 114 -15.57 -11.70 -18.52
C GLN A 114 -15.71 -10.74 -17.34
N VAL A 115 -14.82 -9.79 -17.19
CA VAL A 115 -14.91 -8.78 -16.13
C VAL A 115 -16.07 -7.83 -16.37
N LEU A 116 -16.22 -7.33 -17.59
CA LEU A 116 -17.39 -6.54 -17.97
C LEU A 116 -18.68 -7.34 -17.81
N ARG A 117 -18.70 -8.63 -18.19
CA ARG A 117 -19.85 -9.50 -17.95
C ARG A 117 -20.12 -9.70 -16.47
N LYS A 118 -19.11 -9.88 -15.60
CA LYS A 118 -19.29 -10.01 -14.15
C LYS A 118 -19.77 -8.72 -13.50
N ILE A 119 -19.28 -7.57 -13.95
CA ILE A 119 -19.75 -6.25 -13.51
C ILE A 119 -21.21 -6.06 -13.93
N PHE A 120 -21.55 -6.46 -15.13
CA PHE A 120 -22.87 -6.24 -15.72
C PHE A 120 -23.88 -7.38 -15.49
N GLN A 121 -23.45 -8.61 -15.19
CA GLN A 121 -24.35 -9.73 -14.87
C GLN A 121 -24.93 -9.65 -13.45
N ARG A 122 -24.39 -8.81 -12.60
CA ARG A 122 -24.86 -8.68 -11.22
C ARG A 122 -26.15 -7.86 -11.05
N ASP A 123 -26.51 -7.08 -12.08
CA ASP A 123 -27.75 -6.31 -12.09
C ASP A 123 -28.20 -5.97 -13.50
N GLU A 124 -29.19 -6.68 -14.04
CA GLU A 124 -29.79 -6.40 -15.36
C GLU A 124 -30.36 -4.97 -15.47
N ASN A 125 -30.77 -4.37 -14.33
CA ASN A 125 -31.20 -2.99 -14.28
C ASN A 125 -30.04 -1.99 -14.35
N LEU A 126 -28.84 -2.38 -13.90
CA LEU A 126 -27.65 -1.56 -14.05
C LEU A 126 -27.21 -1.50 -15.51
N LEU A 127 -27.31 -2.62 -16.24
CA LEU A 127 -27.04 -2.69 -17.71
C LEU A 127 -27.94 -1.75 -18.51
N SER A 128 -29.24 -1.75 -18.23
CA SER A 128 -30.17 -0.88 -18.94
C SER A 128 -29.98 0.60 -18.61
N ARG A 129 -29.66 0.92 -17.37
CA ARG A 129 -29.35 2.29 -16.93
C ARG A 129 -28.00 2.78 -17.41
N THR A 130 -27.00 1.90 -17.46
CA THR A 130 -25.64 2.24 -17.90
C THR A 130 -25.58 2.30 -19.42
N SER A 131 -26.26 1.41 -20.15
CA SER A 131 -26.37 1.47 -21.60
C SER A 131 -27.16 2.71 -22.05
N ALA A 132 -28.25 3.07 -21.36
CA ALA A 132 -28.99 4.31 -21.65
C ALA A 132 -28.19 5.59 -21.30
N ARG A 133 -27.33 5.55 -20.27
CA ARG A 133 -26.38 6.64 -19.98
C ARG A 133 -25.22 6.68 -20.99
N LEU A 134 -24.68 5.53 -21.36
CA LEU A 134 -23.66 5.41 -22.40
C LEU A 134 -24.21 5.85 -23.74
N ALA A 135 -25.42 5.41 -24.14
CA ALA A 135 -26.05 5.85 -25.37
C ALA A 135 -26.26 7.39 -25.40
N ARG A 136 -26.64 8.01 -24.29
CA ARG A 136 -26.75 9.49 -24.21
C ARG A 136 -25.39 10.20 -24.24
N LEU A 137 -24.32 9.57 -23.77
CA LEU A 137 -22.95 10.09 -23.90
C LEU A 137 -22.41 9.94 -25.33
N PHE A 138 -22.86 8.89 -26.05
CA PHE A 138 -22.51 8.67 -27.46
C PHE A 138 -23.35 9.52 -28.44
N ASP A 139 -24.55 9.95 -28.03
CA ASP A 139 -25.48 10.70 -28.88
C ASP A 139 -25.24 12.22 -28.82
N GLN A 140 -24.37 12.70 -27.95
CA GLN A 140 -23.87 14.06 -28.02
C GLN A 140 -22.72 14.12 -29.01
N ASN A 141 -23.01 14.61 -30.23
CA ASN A 141 -22.06 14.94 -31.28
C ASN A 141 -20.87 15.73 -30.72
N VAL A 142 -19.87 15.03 -30.26
CA VAL A 142 -18.54 15.58 -30.04
C VAL A 142 -17.75 15.27 -31.29
N GLU A 143 -17.76 16.22 -32.22
CA GLU A 143 -16.80 16.23 -33.32
C GLU A 143 -15.40 16.22 -32.70
N GLY A 144 -14.69 15.12 -32.83
CA GLY A 144 -13.29 15.01 -32.52
C GLY A 144 -12.94 13.89 -31.53
N ASP A 145 -12.31 12.88 -32.11
CA ASP A 145 -11.45 11.88 -31.48
C ASP A 145 -12.11 10.84 -30.54
N SER A 146 -12.30 9.63 -31.08
CA SER A 146 -12.86 8.47 -30.40
C SER A 146 -12.05 7.99 -29.17
N SER A 147 -10.81 8.46 -29.00
CA SER A 147 -10.00 8.20 -27.81
C SER A 147 -10.54 8.90 -26.53
N ASN A 148 -11.29 9.98 -26.69
CA ASN A 148 -11.85 10.74 -25.58
C ASN A 148 -13.03 10.05 -24.89
N THR A 149 -13.75 9.18 -25.56
CA THR A 149 -14.99 8.56 -25.07
C THR A 149 -14.72 7.51 -24.00
N LEU A 150 -13.67 6.73 -24.16
CA LEU A 150 -13.31 5.71 -23.19
C LEU A 150 -12.72 6.31 -21.92
N TYR A 151 -11.94 7.38 -22.06
CA TYR A 151 -11.45 8.18 -20.94
C TYR A 151 -12.59 8.84 -20.15
N SER A 152 -13.66 9.26 -20.82
CA SER A 152 -14.81 9.84 -20.13
C SER A 152 -15.59 8.79 -19.31
N ILE A 153 -15.60 7.54 -19.73
CA ILE A 153 -16.21 6.42 -19.02
C ILE A 153 -15.37 6.08 -17.77
N LEU A 154 -14.06 5.99 -17.93
CA LEU A 154 -13.13 5.79 -16.82
C LEU A 154 -13.14 6.97 -15.84
N ALA A 155 -13.30 8.19 -16.37
CA ALA A 155 -13.42 9.40 -15.60
C ALA A 155 -14.69 9.49 -14.78
N SER A 156 -15.81 8.99 -15.28
CA SER A 156 -17.05 8.89 -14.51
C SER A 156 -16.94 7.85 -13.39
N GLY A 157 -16.14 6.81 -13.60
CA GLY A 157 -15.74 5.88 -12.54
C GLY A 157 -14.86 6.55 -11.47
N ALA A 158 -13.92 7.41 -11.87
CA ALA A 158 -13.07 8.14 -10.95
C ALA A 158 -13.81 9.25 -10.15
N GLY A 159 -14.97 9.71 -10.64
CA GLY A 159 -15.88 10.57 -9.87
C GLY A 159 -16.42 9.88 -8.61
N ILE A 160 -16.49 8.55 -8.61
CA ILE A 160 -16.84 7.73 -7.44
C ILE A 160 -15.75 7.81 -6.36
N PHE A 161 -14.50 8.10 -6.73
CA PHE A 161 -13.37 8.25 -5.81
C PHE A 161 -13.17 9.67 -5.28
N GLY A 162 -14.15 10.55 -5.42
CA GLY A 162 -14.07 11.91 -4.85
C GLY A 162 -13.05 12.85 -5.53
N LEU A 163 -12.54 12.48 -6.69
CA LEU A 163 -11.54 13.28 -7.42
C LEU A 163 -12.16 14.44 -8.19
N ASN A 164 -13.46 14.68 -8.04
CA ASN A 164 -14.22 15.58 -8.89
C ASN A 164 -14.45 16.98 -8.31
N ASN A 165 -13.93 17.31 -7.15
CA ASN A 165 -14.21 18.60 -6.53
C ASN A 165 -13.02 19.56 -6.62
N SER A 166 -13.28 20.67 -7.29
CA SER A 166 -12.48 21.90 -7.34
C SER A 166 -11.32 21.95 -8.34
N ARG A 167 -11.65 21.98 -9.65
CA ARG A 167 -10.65 22.39 -10.65
C ARG A 167 -11.11 23.61 -11.42
N PRO A 168 -10.21 24.57 -11.71
CA PRO A 168 -10.51 25.69 -12.56
C PRO A 168 -11.06 25.23 -13.91
N GLU A 169 -12.05 25.94 -14.41
CA GLU A 169 -12.64 25.72 -15.72
C GLU A 169 -11.54 25.60 -16.78
N GLY A 170 -11.52 24.48 -17.51
CA GLY A 170 -10.62 24.26 -18.64
C GLY A 170 -9.64 23.08 -18.51
N HIS A 171 -9.37 22.57 -17.32
CA HIS A 171 -8.52 21.37 -17.15
C HIS A 171 -9.36 20.11 -16.98
N LEU A 172 -9.70 19.50 -18.07
CA LEU A 172 -10.25 18.15 -18.08
C LEU A 172 -9.09 17.17 -17.82
N TRP A 173 -9.02 16.62 -16.60
CA TRP A 173 -7.94 15.72 -16.16
C TRP A 173 -7.75 14.48 -17.04
N TRP A 174 -8.73 14.12 -17.88
CA TRP A 174 -8.65 13.07 -18.89
C TRP A 174 -8.05 13.52 -20.22
N LYS A 175 -7.73 14.80 -20.42
CA LYS A 175 -6.99 15.22 -21.59
C LYS A 175 -5.55 14.72 -21.50
N ARG A 176 -4.98 14.37 -22.65
CA ARG A 176 -3.60 13.88 -22.77
C ARG A 176 -2.60 14.75 -22.00
N ASP A 177 -2.76 16.04 -22.02
CA ASP A 177 -1.89 17.00 -21.34
C ASP A 177 -1.93 16.88 -19.81
N ALA A 178 -3.06 16.42 -19.23
CA ALA A 178 -3.17 16.18 -17.79
C ALA A 178 -2.38 14.94 -17.32
N TRP A 179 -2.02 14.05 -18.25
CA TRP A 179 -1.26 12.84 -17.99
C TRP A 179 0.16 12.95 -18.55
N ASP A 180 0.53 14.09 -19.12
CA ASP A 180 1.86 14.32 -19.65
C ASP A 180 2.85 14.57 -18.51
N ILE A 181 3.51 13.49 -18.09
CA ILE A 181 4.55 13.53 -17.07
C ILE A 181 5.79 14.33 -17.50
N THR A 182 5.88 14.72 -18.78
CA THR A 182 7.00 15.51 -19.28
C THR A 182 6.83 17.01 -19.02
N ASN A 183 5.62 17.47 -18.68
CA ASN A 183 5.37 18.85 -18.34
C ASN A 183 5.54 19.09 -16.82
N PRO A 184 6.66 19.64 -16.36
CA PRO A 184 6.92 19.86 -14.93
C PRO A 184 6.02 20.93 -14.31
N ALA A 185 5.39 21.80 -15.12
CA ALA A 185 4.50 22.86 -14.65
C ALA A 185 3.07 22.38 -14.45
N ASP A 186 2.70 21.22 -14.95
CA ASP A 186 1.35 20.69 -14.77
C ASP A 186 1.21 20.02 -13.40
N VAL A 187 0.62 20.74 -12.47
CA VAL A 187 0.32 20.26 -11.11
C VAL A 187 -0.71 19.12 -11.08
N ASN A 188 -1.41 18.88 -12.18
CA ASN A 188 -2.48 17.87 -12.26
C ASN A 188 -2.02 16.55 -12.84
N GLY A 189 -1.05 16.54 -13.71
CA GLY A 189 -0.63 15.34 -14.41
C GLY A 189 0.87 15.25 -14.70
N GLY A 190 1.59 16.32 -14.59
CA GLY A 190 3.03 16.36 -14.84
C GLY A 190 3.86 15.61 -13.82
N VAL A 191 5.12 15.97 -13.68
CA VAL A 191 6.05 15.38 -12.70
C VAL A 191 5.57 15.49 -11.24
N ASN A 192 4.59 16.35 -10.99
CA ASN A 192 3.97 16.53 -9.67
C ASN A 192 2.84 15.52 -9.36
N HIS A 193 2.62 14.52 -10.21
CA HIS A 193 1.70 13.42 -9.94
C HIS A 193 0.33 13.90 -9.44
N PHE A 194 -0.36 14.71 -10.24
CA PHE A 194 -1.65 15.33 -9.88
C PHE A 194 -1.57 16.27 -8.67
N GLY A 195 -0.48 16.98 -8.55
CA GLY A 195 -0.22 17.88 -7.43
C GLY A 195 0.30 17.18 -6.16
N SER A 196 0.56 15.87 -6.23
CA SER A 196 1.22 15.15 -5.15
C SER A 196 2.71 15.03 -5.45
N PRO A 197 3.59 15.36 -4.50
CA PRO A 197 5.03 15.12 -4.66
C PRO A 197 5.31 13.64 -4.86
N PHE A 198 6.40 13.30 -5.54
CA PHE A 198 6.79 11.90 -5.74
C PHE A 198 7.11 11.21 -4.41
N ASN A 199 7.68 11.95 -3.47
CA ASN A 199 7.91 11.45 -2.13
C ASN A 199 6.59 11.28 -1.36
N PHE A 200 6.51 10.23 -0.56
CA PHE A 200 5.38 10.04 0.33
C PHE A 200 5.34 11.11 1.42
N PRO A 201 4.15 11.59 1.81
CA PRO A 201 4.02 12.46 2.96
C PRO A 201 4.32 11.71 4.26
N GLU A 202 4.58 12.45 5.34
CA GLU A 202 4.92 11.86 6.64
C GLU A 202 3.80 10.94 7.17
N GLU A 203 2.55 11.28 6.93
CA GLU A 203 1.37 10.48 7.31
C GLU A 203 1.39 9.09 6.68
N PHE A 204 2.00 8.94 5.50
CA PHE A 204 2.09 7.64 4.84
C PHE A 204 2.96 6.66 5.61
N THR A 205 3.95 7.13 6.37
CA THR A 205 4.79 6.24 7.20
C THR A 205 3.97 5.54 8.26
N THR A 206 2.94 6.20 8.80
CA THR A 206 2.03 5.63 9.80
C THR A 206 1.25 4.42 9.27
N VAL A 207 0.91 4.41 7.98
CA VAL A 207 0.19 3.29 7.34
C VAL A 207 0.98 1.99 7.39
N TYR A 208 2.30 2.08 7.35
CA TYR A 208 3.19 0.92 7.39
C TYR A 208 3.61 0.52 8.81
N ARG A 209 2.95 1.02 9.85
CA ARG A 209 3.09 0.52 11.22
C ARG A 209 2.38 -0.83 11.36
N LEU A 210 2.79 -1.80 10.55
CA LEU A 210 2.16 -3.11 10.41
C LEU A 210 2.67 -4.12 11.44
N HIS A 211 3.30 -3.68 12.51
CA HIS A 211 3.85 -4.52 13.58
C HIS A 211 2.85 -5.52 14.16
N PRO A 212 1.53 -5.20 14.31
CA PRO A 212 0.55 -6.18 14.78
C PRO A 212 0.38 -7.42 13.88
N LEU A 213 0.84 -7.38 12.63
CA LEU A 213 0.83 -8.55 11.73
C LEU A 213 1.93 -9.56 12.06
N VAL A 214 3.00 -9.13 12.73
CA VAL A 214 4.14 -9.99 13.03
C VAL A 214 3.80 -10.90 14.22
N PRO A 215 3.87 -12.22 14.07
CA PRO A 215 3.63 -13.13 15.20
C PRO A 215 4.84 -13.17 16.13
N ASP A 216 4.66 -13.57 17.39
CA ASP A 216 5.76 -13.84 18.32
C ASP A 216 6.52 -15.13 17.96
N LEU A 217 5.82 -16.10 17.37
CA LEU A 217 6.33 -17.41 16.99
C LEU A 217 6.14 -17.65 15.49
N ILE A 218 7.15 -18.22 14.86
CA ILE A 218 7.10 -18.69 13.46
C ILE A 218 6.85 -20.20 13.46
N GLU A 219 5.84 -20.65 12.71
CA GLU A 219 5.56 -22.06 12.49
C GLU A 219 6.56 -22.61 11.45
N PHE A 220 7.39 -23.56 11.85
CA PHE A 220 8.27 -24.25 10.91
C PHE A 220 7.60 -25.50 10.36
N ARG A 221 7.60 -25.63 9.04
CA ARG A 221 7.00 -26.74 8.28
C ARG A 221 7.99 -27.35 7.30
N ASN A 222 7.84 -28.62 7.04
CA ASN A 222 8.59 -29.32 6.01
C ASN A 222 7.78 -29.42 4.71
N TYR A 223 8.42 -29.20 3.57
CA TYR A 223 7.73 -29.31 2.29
C TYR A 223 7.28 -30.74 1.96
N THR A 224 7.92 -31.75 2.55
CA THR A 224 7.54 -33.16 2.43
C THR A 224 6.30 -33.52 3.26
N ASP A 225 5.99 -32.72 4.28
CA ASP A 225 4.77 -32.85 5.08
C ASP A 225 4.26 -31.43 5.42
N PRO A 226 3.62 -30.76 4.46
CA PRO A 226 3.30 -29.33 4.56
C PRO A 226 2.20 -29.01 5.57
N ASN A 227 1.45 -29.99 6.02
CA ASN A 227 0.32 -29.78 6.94
C ASN A 227 0.73 -29.85 8.41
N THR A 228 1.86 -30.48 8.71
CA THR A 228 2.36 -30.61 10.07
C THR A 228 3.25 -29.44 10.46
N ILE A 229 2.99 -28.85 11.64
CA ILE A 229 3.91 -27.91 12.29
C ILE A 229 4.91 -28.73 13.07
N PHE A 230 6.18 -28.74 12.61
CA PHE A 230 7.25 -29.51 13.27
C PHE A 230 7.76 -28.84 14.53
N THR A 231 7.83 -27.51 14.48
CA THR A 231 8.27 -26.70 15.63
C THR A 231 7.77 -25.27 15.49
N MET A 232 7.75 -24.54 16.60
CA MET A 232 7.55 -23.11 16.63
C MET A 232 8.84 -22.43 17.09
N VAL A 233 9.29 -21.45 16.34
CA VAL A 233 10.54 -20.73 16.58
C VAL A 233 10.20 -19.29 16.96
N PRO A 234 10.68 -18.78 18.13
CA PRO A 234 10.53 -17.38 18.45
C PRO A 234 11.13 -16.49 17.36
N VAL A 235 10.42 -15.43 16.96
CA VAL A 235 10.90 -14.51 15.91
C VAL A 235 12.26 -13.92 16.28
N VAL A 236 12.48 -13.63 17.56
CA VAL A 236 13.75 -13.08 18.07
C VAL A 236 14.94 -14.01 17.83
N ASP A 237 14.74 -15.33 17.87
CA ASP A 237 15.80 -16.32 17.63
C ASP A 237 16.18 -16.43 16.15
N THR A 238 15.34 -15.89 15.26
CA THR A 238 15.59 -15.82 13.82
C THR A 238 16.19 -14.50 13.38
N ALA A 239 16.42 -13.58 14.32
CA ALA A 239 16.98 -12.26 14.02
C ALA A 239 18.51 -12.32 13.84
N ARG A 240 19.05 -11.33 13.16
CA ARG A 240 20.49 -11.12 12.98
C ARG A 240 21.20 -12.34 12.39
N GLY A 241 22.33 -12.72 12.97
CA GLY A 241 23.12 -13.90 12.56
C GLY A 241 22.38 -15.22 12.72
N GLY A 242 21.38 -15.30 13.61
CA GLY A 242 20.51 -16.45 13.79
C GLY A 242 19.77 -16.85 12.52
N SER A 243 19.34 -15.88 11.71
CA SER A 243 18.62 -16.14 10.46
C SER A 243 19.43 -16.97 9.47
N SER A 244 20.74 -16.74 9.35
CA SER A 244 21.62 -17.51 8.45
C SER A 244 21.79 -18.95 8.89
N GLY A 245 21.90 -19.19 10.21
CA GLY A 245 21.95 -20.54 10.78
C GLY A 245 20.66 -21.30 10.54
N GLN A 246 19.53 -20.70 10.86
CA GLN A 246 18.20 -21.27 10.65
C GLN A 246 17.93 -21.57 9.17
N MET A 247 18.29 -20.67 8.26
CA MET A 247 18.11 -20.86 6.82
C MET A 247 18.92 -22.07 6.30
N ARG A 248 20.15 -22.26 6.78
CA ARG A 248 20.99 -23.40 6.38
C ARG A 248 20.44 -24.72 6.87
N THR A 249 20.01 -24.79 8.13
CA THR A 249 19.52 -26.03 8.74
C THR A 249 18.14 -26.42 8.24
N GLY A 250 17.25 -25.43 8.06
CA GLY A 250 15.86 -25.65 7.67
C GLY A 250 15.62 -25.83 6.18
N SER A 251 16.59 -25.54 5.34
CA SER A 251 16.50 -25.37 3.90
C SER A 251 15.64 -24.18 3.45
N MET A 252 15.95 -23.60 2.30
CA MET A 252 15.18 -22.49 1.75
C MET A 252 13.76 -22.88 1.36
N ALA A 253 13.56 -24.11 0.87
CA ALA A 253 12.23 -24.60 0.48
C ALA A 253 11.30 -24.74 1.71
N ASN A 254 11.80 -25.26 2.82
CA ASN A 254 11.02 -25.40 4.04
C ASN A 254 10.66 -24.03 4.65
N TRP A 255 11.59 -23.09 4.64
CA TRP A 255 11.33 -21.73 5.11
C TRP A 255 10.36 -20.98 4.19
N GLY A 256 10.47 -21.16 2.87
CA GLY A 256 9.50 -20.62 1.93
C GLY A 256 8.09 -21.11 2.16
N LEU A 257 7.93 -22.43 2.35
CA LEU A 257 6.64 -23.03 2.70
C LEU A 257 6.12 -22.50 4.04
N SER A 258 6.99 -22.45 5.05
CA SER A 258 6.64 -22.00 6.39
C SER A 258 6.14 -20.57 6.37
N MET A 259 6.81 -19.68 5.65
CA MET A 259 6.42 -18.29 5.50
C MET A 259 5.12 -18.14 4.72
N GLY A 260 4.94 -18.87 3.62
CA GLY A 260 3.71 -18.81 2.81
C GLY A 260 2.47 -19.35 3.55
N ARG A 261 2.67 -20.15 4.60
CA ARG A 261 1.58 -20.68 5.44
C ARG A 261 1.49 -20.05 6.82
N GLN A 262 2.40 -19.13 7.14
CA GLN A 262 2.39 -18.44 8.43
C GLN A 262 1.10 -17.66 8.58
N ARG A 263 0.41 -17.85 9.70
CA ARG A 263 -0.71 -17.00 10.07
C ARG A 263 -0.18 -15.68 10.58
N LEU A 264 -0.63 -14.61 9.96
CA LEU A 264 -0.35 -13.25 10.42
C LEU A 264 -1.27 -12.87 11.57
N GLY A 265 -0.81 -11.94 12.41
CA GLY A 265 -1.66 -11.29 13.38
C GLY A 265 -2.72 -10.41 12.71
N LEU A 266 -3.78 -10.08 13.45
CA LEU A 266 -4.76 -9.09 13.02
C LEU A 266 -4.18 -7.68 13.24
N LEU A 267 -4.39 -6.78 12.29
CA LEU A 267 -3.95 -5.39 12.37
C LEU A 267 -4.87 -4.61 13.33
N HIS A 268 -4.58 -4.74 14.61
CA HIS A 268 -5.38 -4.21 15.71
C HIS A 268 -4.49 -3.66 16.84
N LEU A 269 -4.95 -2.64 17.54
CA LEU A 269 -4.17 -1.94 18.58
C LEU A 269 -3.58 -2.87 19.65
N GLN A 270 -4.31 -3.90 20.04
CA GLN A 270 -3.92 -4.81 21.12
C GLN A 270 -3.10 -6.02 20.65
N ASN A 271 -2.76 -6.10 19.38
CA ASN A 271 -2.13 -7.29 18.78
C ASN A 271 -0.65 -7.10 18.45
N HIS A 272 0.02 -6.19 19.13
CA HIS A 272 1.46 -6.02 18.97
C HIS A 272 2.22 -7.18 19.57
N PRO A 273 3.25 -7.71 18.89
CA PRO A 273 4.06 -8.79 19.42
C PRO A 273 4.86 -8.33 20.64
N LEU A 274 4.92 -9.20 21.66
CA LEU A 274 5.52 -8.84 22.96
C LEU A 274 7.00 -8.53 22.87
N PHE A 275 7.73 -9.16 21.96
CA PHE A 275 9.16 -8.91 21.80
C PHE A 275 9.49 -7.47 21.37
N LEU A 276 8.58 -6.77 20.69
CA LEU A 276 8.79 -5.39 20.25
C LEU A 276 8.75 -4.38 21.41
N GLN A 277 8.19 -4.74 22.55
CA GLN A 277 8.20 -3.89 23.76
C GLN A 277 9.55 -3.90 24.48
N ASN A 278 10.38 -4.91 24.22
CA ASN A 278 11.67 -5.10 24.86
C ASN A 278 12.72 -5.55 23.83
N PHE A 279 12.76 -4.88 22.69
CA PHE A 279 13.66 -5.24 21.62
C PHE A 279 15.10 -4.93 21.96
N ASP A 280 16.00 -5.93 21.85
CA ASP A 280 17.41 -5.76 22.16
C ASP A 280 18.13 -4.94 21.08
N MET A 281 18.64 -3.78 21.48
CA MET A 281 19.38 -2.84 20.63
C MET A 281 20.70 -2.42 21.33
N PRO A 282 21.67 -3.34 21.42
CA PRO A 282 22.87 -3.11 22.22
C PRO A 282 23.74 -1.94 21.74
N HIS A 283 23.55 -1.48 20.51
CA HIS A 283 24.33 -0.38 19.91
C HIS A 283 23.72 1.00 20.10
N LEU A 284 22.51 1.12 20.63
CA LEU A 284 21.84 2.41 20.79
C LEU A 284 22.18 3.15 22.09
N GLY A 285 23.11 2.62 22.88
CA GLY A 285 23.54 3.32 24.12
C GLY A 285 22.45 3.46 25.19
N SER A 286 21.32 2.76 25.05
CA SER A 286 20.30 2.71 26.11
C SER A 286 20.91 2.06 27.36
N PRO A 287 20.72 2.63 28.56
CA PRO A 287 21.20 2.01 29.78
C PRO A 287 20.68 0.59 30.01
N SER A 288 19.51 0.28 29.50
CA SER A 288 18.91 -1.06 29.58
C SER A 288 19.25 -1.94 28.38
N GLY A 289 19.80 -1.41 27.28
CA GLY A 289 19.95 -2.12 26.00
C GLY A 289 18.63 -2.50 25.33
N LYS A 290 17.50 -2.03 25.83
CA LYS A 290 16.15 -2.35 25.41
C LYS A 290 15.45 -1.14 24.79
N LEU A 291 14.63 -1.39 23.78
CA LEU A 291 13.82 -0.38 23.12
C LEU A 291 12.39 -0.89 22.96
N ASP A 292 11.42 -0.06 23.29
CA ASP A 292 10.02 -0.25 22.91
C ASP A 292 9.80 0.37 21.52
N ILE A 293 9.72 -0.49 20.52
CA ILE A 293 9.54 -0.07 19.10
C ILE A 293 8.19 0.59 18.89
N VAL A 294 7.14 0.12 19.57
CA VAL A 294 5.78 0.66 19.42
C VAL A 294 5.67 2.06 20.03
N ALA A 295 6.25 2.25 21.21
CA ALA A 295 6.35 3.59 21.82
C ALA A 295 7.17 4.53 20.92
N LEU A 296 8.26 4.05 20.33
CA LEU A 296 9.09 4.83 19.42
C LEU A 296 8.31 5.26 18.17
N ASP A 297 7.44 4.41 17.63
CA ASP A 297 6.59 4.75 16.48
C ASP A 297 5.67 5.94 16.80
N ILE A 298 5.05 5.95 17.97
CA ILE A 298 4.21 7.07 18.43
C ILE A 298 5.04 8.35 18.61
N ILE A 299 6.21 8.24 19.23
CA ILE A 299 7.11 9.38 19.46
C ILE A 299 7.53 9.98 18.12
N ARG A 300 7.94 9.15 17.16
CA ARG A 300 8.36 9.60 15.82
C ARG A 300 7.25 10.28 15.04
N ASP A 301 6.04 9.77 15.10
CA ASP A 301 4.90 10.41 14.46
C ASP A 301 4.64 11.80 15.04
N ARG A 302 4.74 11.95 16.37
CA ARG A 302 4.63 13.26 17.04
C ARG A 302 5.75 14.22 16.66
N GLU A 303 7.01 13.76 16.65
CA GLU A 303 8.18 14.56 16.28
C GLU A 303 8.15 15.04 14.83
N ARG A 304 7.56 14.27 13.94
CA ARG A 304 7.41 14.60 12.53
C ARG A 304 6.20 15.46 12.21
N GLY A 305 5.39 15.76 13.19
CA GLY A 305 4.20 16.57 13.03
C GLY A 305 3.05 15.84 12.33
N VAL A 306 3.02 14.50 12.39
CA VAL A 306 1.85 13.75 11.94
C VAL A 306 0.64 14.21 12.73
N PRO A 307 -0.47 14.60 12.06
CA PRO A 307 -1.64 15.11 12.77
C PRO A 307 -2.25 14.06 13.69
N ARG A 308 -2.93 14.51 14.72
CA ARG A 308 -3.73 13.62 15.54
C ARG A 308 -4.84 12.95 14.71
N PHE A 309 -5.31 11.81 15.18
CA PHE A 309 -6.23 10.95 14.43
C PHE A 309 -7.47 11.69 13.94
N ASN A 310 -8.20 12.38 14.83
CA ASN A 310 -9.40 13.12 14.45
C ASN A 310 -9.08 14.32 13.55
N GLU A 311 -7.98 15.01 13.78
CA GLU A 311 -7.55 16.12 12.93
C GLU A 311 -7.26 15.65 11.51
N PHE A 312 -6.57 14.52 11.35
CA PHE A 312 -6.34 13.95 10.03
C PHE A 312 -7.67 13.58 9.33
N ARG A 313 -8.57 12.89 10.04
CA ARG A 313 -9.89 12.54 9.49
C ARG A 313 -10.64 13.78 9.03
N ARG A 314 -10.59 14.88 9.79
CA ARG A 314 -11.18 16.17 9.44
C ARG A 314 -10.59 16.75 8.16
N GLN A 315 -9.27 16.71 8.02
CA GLN A 315 -8.56 17.24 6.84
C GLN A 315 -8.89 16.48 5.55
N ILE A 316 -9.14 15.19 5.63
CA ILE A 316 -9.51 14.36 4.45
C ILE A 316 -11.02 14.18 4.29
N GLY A 317 -11.85 14.86 5.09
CA GLY A 317 -13.31 14.85 4.99
C GLY A 317 -13.98 13.58 5.52
N LEU A 318 -13.28 12.79 6.32
CA LEU A 318 -13.89 11.66 7.03
C LEU A 318 -14.63 12.14 8.28
N LYS A 319 -15.66 11.39 8.67
CA LYS A 319 -16.37 11.65 9.91
C LYS A 319 -15.42 11.55 11.10
N THR A 320 -15.34 12.62 11.89
CA THR A 320 -14.60 12.61 13.17
C THR A 320 -15.36 11.85 14.24
N LEU A 321 -14.63 11.27 15.17
CA LEU A 321 -15.20 10.62 16.34
C LEU A 321 -15.54 11.66 17.41
N THR A 322 -16.58 11.42 18.17
CA THR A 322 -17.08 12.33 19.22
C THR A 322 -16.68 11.89 20.63
N GLY A 323 -16.15 10.70 20.77
CA GLY A 323 -15.67 10.12 22.02
C GLY A 323 -15.11 8.72 21.78
N PHE A 324 -14.49 8.12 22.80
CA PHE A 324 -13.89 6.79 22.67
C PHE A 324 -14.91 5.69 22.42
N ASP A 325 -16.19 5.89 22.79
CA ASP A 325 -17.25 4.90 22.52
C ASP A 325 -17.59 4.76 21.03
N ASP A 326 -17.12 5.67 20.19
CA ASP A 326 -17.25 5.56 18.72
C ASP A 326 -16.30 4.51 18.13
N PHE A 327 -15.33 4.00 18.90
CA PHE A 327 -14.53 2.83 18.53
C PHE A 327 -15.25 1.49 18.75
N LEU A 328 -16.45 1.49 19.36
CA LEU A 328 -17.24 0.29 19.60
C LEU A 328 -18.11 -0.04 18.38
N ASP A 329 -18.07 -1.28 17.92
CA ASP A 329 -19.06 -1.79 16.97
C ASP A 329 -20.35 -2.14 17.71
N ARG A 330 -21.29 -1.21 17.72
CA ARG A 330 -22.59 -1.36 18.38
C ARG A 330 -23.50 -2.43 17.76
N ARG A 331 -23.10 -3.02 16.63
CA ARG A 331 -23.84 -4.13 16.00
C ARG A 331 -23.51 -5.47 16.63
N LEU A 332 -22.38 -5.56 17.33
CA LEU A 332 -21.98 -6.78 18.02
C LEU A 332 -22.80 -6.94 19.32
N PRO A 333 -23.34 -8.15 19.60
CA PRO A 333 -23.84 -8.48 20.92
C PRO A 333 -22.78 -8.22 22.00
N SER A 334 -23.19 -7.60 23.10
CA SER A 334 -22.27 -7.10 24.14
C SER A 334 -21.48 -8.18 24.88
N ASP A 335 -21.93 -9.42 24.83
CA ASP A 335 -21.35 -10.61 25.46
C ASP A 335 -20.33 -11.34 24.57
N LEU A 336 -20.23 -10.95 23.29
CA LEU A 336 -19.25 -11.57 22.41
C LEU A 336 -17.81 -11.19 22.82
N PRO A 337 -16.85 -12.12 22.73
CA PRO A 337 -15.45 -11.84 23.04
C PRO A 337 -14.89 -10.61 22.29
N ALA A 338 -15.30 -10.41 21.05
CA ALA A 338 -14.89 -9.25 20.25
C ALA A 338 -15.42 -7.93 20.84
N ALA A 339 -16.70 -7.90 21.26
CA ALA A 339 -17.28 -6.72 21.90
C ALA A 339 -16.63 -6.42 23.25
N LEU A 340 -16.38 -7.44 24.06
CA LEU A 340 -15.66 -7.30 25.33
C LEU A 340 -14.24 -6.77 25.15
N ALA A 341 -13.54 -7.25 24.13
CA ALA A 341 -12.20 -6.75 23.80
C ALA A 341 -12.22 -5.27 23.38
N GLN A 342 -13.23 -4.83 22.61
CA GLN A 342 -13.40 -3.43 22.24
C GLN A 342 -13.74 -2.56 23.48
N GLN A 343 -14.59 -3.04 24.38
CA GLN A 343 -14.92 -2.32 25.62
C GLN A 343 -13.68 -2.14 26.50
N GLU A 344 -12.86 -3.17 26.64
CA GLU A 344 -11.60 -3.07 27.40
C GLU A 344 -10.59 -2.13 26.71
N MET A 345 -10.52 -2.14 25.39
CA MET A 345 -9.71 -1.19 24.63
C MET A 345 -10.16 0.26 24.89
N VAL A 346 -11.44 0.55 24.78
CA VAL A 346 -12.01 1.88 25.03
C VAL A 346 -11.72 2.34 26.46
N LYS A 347 -11.86 1.44 27.43
CA LYS A 347 -11.51 1.73 28.82
C LYS A 347 -10.05 2.12 28.97
N LYS A 348 -9.12 1.41 28.29
CA LYS A 348 -7.69 1.74 28.29
C LYS A 348 -7.41 3.08 27.60
N LEU A 349 -8.05 3.36 26.45
CA LEU A 349 -7.93 4.66 25.79
C LEU A 349 -8.35 5.79 26.73
N ARG A 350 -9.46 5.63 27.44
CA ARG A 350 -9.95 6.60 28.42
C ARG A 350 -9.02 6.78 29.62
N GLN A 351 -8.33 5.72 30.04
CA GLN A 351 -7.29 5.79 31.06
C GLN A 351 -6.04 6.53 30.59
N VAL A 352 -5.64 6.34 29.35
CA VAL A 352 -4.40 6.91 28.78
C VAL A 352 -4.59 8.38 28.38
N TYR A 353 -5.63 8.68 27.61
CA TYR A 353 -5.86 10.02 27.07
C TYR A 353 -6.72 10.90 27.99
N GLY A 354 -7.52 10.29 28.86
CA GLY A 354 -8.31 11.00 29.84
C GLY A 354 -9.58 11.65 29.29
N THR A 355 -10.12 12.53 30.10
CA THR A 355 -11.32 13.32 29.82
C THR A 355 -11.13 14.74 30.31
N HIS A 356 -11.82 15.71 29.74
CA HIS A 356 -11.86 17.07 30.21
C HIS A 356 -13.28 17.61 30.37
N THR A 357 -13.41 18.78 30.96
CA THR A 357 -14.69 19.45 31.14
C THR A 357 -14.78 20.59 30.14
N CYS A 358 -15.85 20.62 29.36
CA CYS A 358 -16.10 21.62 28.36
C CYS A 358 -16.38 23.01 28.97
N ASP A 359 -15.66 24.00 28.45
CA ASP A 359 -15.88 25.42 28.77
C ASP A 359 -16.32 26.14 27.49
N ALA A 360 -17.62 26.36 27.36
CA ALA A 360 -18.19 26.99 26.16
C ALA A 360 -17.64 28.38 25.88
N SER A 361 -17.14 29.10 26.89
CA SER A 361 -16.54 30.43 26.70
C SER A 361 -15.21 30.42 25.93
N LYS A 362 -14.57 29.28 25.88
CA LYS A 362 -13.28 29.08 25.17
C LYS A 362 -13.43 28.59 23.74
N ILE A 363 -14.65 28.21 23.31
CA ILE A 363 -14.89 27.72 21.97
C ILE A 363 -14.96 28.89 21.01
N ILE A 364 -14.04 28.97 20.06
CA ILE A 364 -13.98 30.04 19.06
C ILE A 364 -14.70 29.61 17.77
N SER A 365 -14.47 28.38 17.31
CA SER A 365 -15.13 27.80 16.14
C SER A 365 -15.06 26.28 16.15
N THR A 366 -15.86 25.64 15.26
CA THR A 366 -15.95 24.20 15.11
C THR A 366 -14.65 23.49 14.73
N ALA A 367 -13.71 24.19 14.15
CA ALA A 367 -12.49 23.61 13.56
C ALA A 367 -11.24 24.20 14.20
N GLN A 368 -11.36 24.80 15.37
CA GLN A 368 -10.29 25.59 15.92
C GLN A 368 -9.82 25.10 17.29
N THR A 369 -8.66 25.54 17.65
CA THR A 369 -8.18 25.53 19.02
C THR A 369 -8.84 26.65 19.82
N ASN A 370 -8.86 26.51 21.16
CA ASN A 370 -9.23 27.61 22.04
C ASN A 370 -8.14 28.72 22.04
N VAL A 371 -8.37 29.76 22.82
CA VAL A 371 -7.43 30.90 22.94
C VAL A 371 -6.04 30.50 23.48
N GLN A 372 -5.92 29.35 24.12
CA GLN A 372 -4.66 28.77 24.63
C GLN A 372 -4.00 27.84 23.58
N GLY A 373 -4.60 27.64 22.40
CA GLY A 373 -4.08 26.74 21.38
C GLY A 373 -4.47 25.28 21.53
N GLU A 374 -5.39 24.95 22.45
CA GLU A 374 -5.86 23.58 22.68
C GLU A 374 -7.02 23.23 21.75
N PHE A 375 -7.06 22.00 21.24
CA PHE A 375 -8.20 21.52 20.46
C PHE A 375 -9.41 21.28 21.35
N ILE A 376 -10.55 21.82 20.93
CA ILE A 376 -11.82 21.78 21.67
C ILE A 376 -13.02 21.43 20.77
N ASN A 377 -12.76 20.84 19.58
CA ASN A 377 -13.82 20.47 18.62
C ASN A 377 -14.81 19.47 19.22
N ASP A 378 -14.35 18.64 20.15
CA ASP A 378 -15.16 17.68 20.88
C ASP A 378 -16.16 18.33 21.87
N CYS A 379 -15.93 19.58 22.23
CA CYS A 379 -16.84 20.40 23.04
C CYS A 379 -17.89 21.15 22.23
N PHE A 380 -17.75 21.22 20.91
CA PHE A 380 -18.69 21.97 20.09
C PHE A 380 -20.11 21.37 20.17
N GLY A 381 -21.08 22.21 20.47
CA GLY A 381 -22.48 21.78 20.65
C GLY A 381 -22.77 21.07 21.98
N ARG A 382 -21.78 21.00 22.90
CA ARG A 382 -21.96 20.49 24.24
C ARG A 382 -22.38 21.60 25.22
N GLU A 383 -23.08 21.21 26.26
CA GLU A 383 -23.37 22.13 27.35
C GLU A 383 -22.11 22.47 28.14
N ASN A 384 -22.05 23.71 28.65
CA ASN A 384 -20.97 24.12 29.53
C ASN A 384 -20.91 23.22 30.78
N GLY A 385 -19.72 22.76 31.15
CA GLY A 385 -19.52 21.80 32.22
C GLY A 385 -19.70 20.32 31.83
N SER A 386 -20.05 20.00 30.57
CA SER A 386 -20.07 18.61 30.09
C SER A 386 -18.69 17.97 30.16
N ARG A 387 -18.64 16.73 30.63
CA ARG A 387 -17.42 15.93 30.61
C ARG A 387 -17.34 15.12 29.33
N VAL A 388 -16.27 15.25 28.60
CA VAL A 388 -16.03 14.60 27.32
C VAL A 388 -14.69 13.87 27.30
N ASP A 389 -14.57 12.87 26.44
CA ASP A 389 -13.31 12.17 26.21
C ASP A 389 -12.30 13.06 25.45
N ASN A 390 -11.01 12.95 25.76
CA ASN A 390 -9.95 13.66 25.03
C ASN A 390 -9.67 12.98 23.68
N ILE A 391 -10.68 12.89 22.84
CA ILE A 391 -10.62 12.19 21.56
C ILE A 391 -9.71 12.91 20.54
N GLU A 392 -9.57 14.23 20.65
CA GLU A 392 -8.70 15.03 19.79
C GLU A 392 -7.20 14.79 20.09
N ASP A 393 -6.85 14.21 21.23
CA ASP A 393 -5.47 13.90 21.62
C ASP A 393 -4.97 12.55 21.07
N VAL A 394 -5.86 11.73 20.51
CA VAL A 394 -5.52 10.39 20.06
C VAL A 394 -4.49 10.43 18.93
N ASP A 395 -3.39 9.73 19.12
CA ASP A 395 -2.35 9.60 18.09
C ASP A 395 -2.86 8.89 16.84
N MET A 396 -2.35 9.27 15.68
CA MET A 396 -2.77 8.71 14.39
C MET A 396 -2.74 7.18 14.38
N VAL A 397 -1.60 6.58 14.73
CA VAL A 397 -1.41 5.14 14.73
C VAL A 397 -2.33 4.43 15.73
N VAL A 398 -2.55 5.02 16.87
CA VAL A 398 -3.46 4.49 17.90
C VAL A 398 -4.90 4.51 17.40
N GLY A 399 -5.33 5.63 16.80
CA GLY A 399 -6.68 5.80 16.29
C GLY A 399 -7.03 4.80 15.21
N TRP A 400 -6.23 4.72 14.14
CA TRP A 400 -6.57 3.82 13.03
C TRP A 400 -6.42 2.33 13.40
N LEU A 401 -5.54 1.95 14.33
CA LEU A 401 -5.49 0.59 14.85
C LEU A 401 -6.70 0.24 15.74
N ALA A 402 -7.31 1.25 16.38
CA ALA A 402 -8.49 1.07 17.21
C ALA A 402 -9.80 1.02 16.41
N GLU A 403 -9.85 1.53 15.19
CA GLU A 403 -11.05 1.52 14.35
C GLU A 403 -11.56 0.09 14.11
N TYR A 404 -12.88 -0.09 14.25
CA TYR A 404 -13.53 -1.35 13.90
C TYR A 404 -13.99 -1.39 12.43
N THR A 405 -14.19 -0.24 11.80
CA THR A 405 -14.62 -0.16 10.39
C THR A 405 -13.51 -0.60 9.47
N ARG A 406 -13.78 -1.66 8.71
CA ARG A 406 -12.85 -2.27 7.74
C ARG A 406 -13.54 -2.28 6.37
N PRO A 407 -13.33 -1.26 5.51
CA PRO A 407 -14.08 -1.09 4.26
C PRO A 407 -13.91 -2.25 3.28
N HIS A 408 -12.72 -2.84 3.24
CA HIS A 408 -12.35 -3.89 2.29
C HIS A 408 -11.93 -5.18 3.01
N GLY A 409 -12.78 -5.65 3.93
CA GLY A 409 -12.56 -6.91 4.63
C GLY A 409 -11.86 -6.73 5.98
N PHE A 410 -10.91 -7.61 6.31
CA PHE A 410 -10.38 -7.73 7.66
C PHE A 410 -9.10 -6.93 7.94
N ALA A 411 -8.40 -6.51 6.87
CA ALA A 411 -7.00 -6.15 7.01
C ALA A 411 -6.81 -4.74 7.55
N ILE A 412 -7.33 -3.72 6.87
CA ILE A 412 -7.03 -2.34 7.20
C ILE A 412 -8.26 -1.52 7.56
N SER A 413 -8.06 -0.56 8.45
CA SER A 413 -9.12 0.33 8.91
C SER A 413 -9.48 1.40 7.87
N GLU A 414 -10.59 2.09 8.09
CA GLU A 414 -11.07 3.13 7.19
C GLU A 414 -10.03 4.25 6.99
N THR A 415 -9.46 4.77 8.07
CA THR A 415 -8.45 5.85 7.97
C THR A 415 -7.19 5.36 7.26
N GLN A 416 -6.68 4.19 7.63
CA GLN A 416 -5.52 3.59 6.98
C GLN A 416 -5.76 3.36 5.49
N PHE A 417 -6.93 2.84 5.12
CA PHE A 417 -7.32 2.64 3.74
C PHE A 417 -7.25 3.95 2.93
N HIS A 418 -7.81 5.03 3.45
CA HIS A 418 -7.80 6.32 2.75
C HIS A 418 -6.40 6.89 2.58
N ILE A 419 -5.54 6.81 3.61
CA ILE A 419 -4.14 7.25 3.49
C ILE A 419 -3.43 6.42 2.42
N PHE A 420 -3.59 5.10 2.46
CA PHE A 420 -2.92 4.20 1.53
C PHE A 420 -3.37 4.45 0.10
N ILE A 421 -4.67 4.40 -0.18
CA ILE A 421 -5.19 4.46 -1.55
C ILE A 421 -4.88 5.79 -2.23
N LEU A 422 -5.02 6.92 -1.51
CA LEU A 422 -4.73 8.24 -2.05
C LEU A 422 -3.26 8.45 -2.39
N ASN A 423 -2.36 7.82 -1.64
CA ASN A 423 -0.93 8.00 -1.82
C ASN A 423 -0.30 6.96 -2.72
N ALA A 424 -0.55 5.67 -2.47
CA ALA A 424 0.07 4.58 -3.20
C ALA A 424 -0.37 4.54 -4.66
N SER A 425 -1.68 4.63 -4.92
CA SER A 425 -2.21 4.56 -6.29
C SER A 425 -1.66 5.66 -7.19
N ARG A 426 -1.63 6.90 -6.69
CA ARG A 426 -1.10 8.04 -7.47
C ARG A 426 0.36 7.83 -7.87
N ARG A 427 1.20 7.35 -6.95
CA ARG A 427 2.62 7.12 -7.20
C ARG A 427 2.84 5.95 -8.14
N LEU A 428 2.08 4.88 -7.97
CA LEU A 428 2.17 3.72 -8.83
C LEU A 428 1.84 4.09 -10.27
N PHE A 429 0.71 4.77 -10.52
CA PHE A 429 0.33 5.19 -11.87
C PHE A 429 1.25 6.25 -12.49
N SER A 430 2.02 6.94 -11.68
CA SER A 430 2.98 7.94 -12.12
C SER A 430 4.42 7.40 -12.21
N ASP A 431 4.65 6.16 -11.80
CA ASP A 431 5.97 5.55 -11.88
C ASP A 431 6.29 5.17 -13.34
N ARG A 432 7.37 5.74 -13.86
CA ARG A 432 7.78 5.51 -15.26
C ARG A 432 8.30 4.11 -15.50
N PHE A 433 8.97 3.52 -14.54
CA PHE A 433 9.59 2.21 -14.71
C PHE A 433 8.57 1.09 -14.88
N PHE A 434 7.39 1.24 -14.28
CA PHE A 434 6.31 0.26 -14.33
C PHE A 434 5.13 0.71 -15.21
N THR A 435 5.28 1.84 -15.90
CA THR A 435 4.30 2.38 -16.84
C THR A 435 4.95 2.64 -18.22
N SER A 436 5.26 3.89 -18.54
CA SER A 436 5.74 4.28 -19.88
C SER A 436 7.11 3.72 -20.25
N SER A 437 7.96 3.40 -19.29
CA SER A 437 9.29 2.81 -19.51
C SER A 437 9.32 1.28 -19.35
N PHE A 438 8.19 0.63 -19.07
CA PHE A 438 8.08 -0.82 -19.07
C PHE A 438 7.98 -1.31 -20.53
N ARG A 439 9.13 -1.43 -21.16
CA ARG A 439 9.27 -1.78 -22.58
C ARG A 439 10.68 -2.29 -22.90
N PRO A 440 10.87 -3.03 -24.03
CA PRO A 440 12.13 -3.68 -24.34
C PRO A 440 13.37 -2.79 -24.41
N GLU A 441 13.22 -1.49 -24.72
CA GLU A 441 14.35 -0.57 -24.78
C GLU A 441 15.06 -0.35 -23.43
N PHE A 442 14.35 -0.62 -22.31
CA PHE A 442 14.90 -0.54 -20.95
C PHE A 442 15.08 -1.92 -20.32
N TYR A 443 14.17 -2.85 -20.57
CA TYR A 443 14.14 -4.17 -19.96
C TYR A 443 14.81 -5.25 -20.82
N SER A 444 15.14 -4.99 -22.08
CA SER A 444 15.37 -5.94 -23.16
C SER A 444 14.12 -6.74 -23.52
N HIS A 445 14.14 -7.45 -24.66
CA HIS A 445 13.05 -8.40 -24.99
C HIS A 445 12.96 -9.52 -23.95
N LEU A 446 14.11 -10.09 -23.58
CA LEU A 446 14.15 -11.16 -22.58
C LEU A 446 13.59 -10.71 -21.22
N GLY A 447 14.00 -9.53 -20.75
CA GLY A 447 13.56 -9.05 -19.42
C GLY A 447 12.11 -8.60 -19.40
N TYR A 448 11.61 -8.04 -20.50
CA TYR A 448 10.19 -7.70 -20.64
C TYR A 448 9.32 -8.96 -20.58
N ASP A 449 9.62 -9.96 -21.44
CA ASP A 449 8.92 -11.24 -21.46
C ASP A 449 9.02 -11.94 -20.09
N TRP A 450 10.19 -11.84 -19.43
CA TRP A 450 10.41 -12.43 -18.12
C TRP A 450 9.42 -11.92 -17.07
N VAL A 451 9.23 -10.60 -16.98
CA VAL A 451 8.27 -9.99 -16.05
C VAL A 451 6.83 -10.37 -16.38
N ILE A 452 6.50 -10.51 -17.69
CA ILE A 452 5.14 -10.91 -18.10
C ILE A 452 4.89 -12.38 -17.75
N ASP A 453 5.83 -13.26 -18.06
CA ASP A 453 5.65 -14.72 -17.99
C ASP A 453 5.87 -15.27 -16.57
N ASN A 454 6.65 -14.57 -15.74
CA ASN A 454 6.96 -14.99 -14.38
C ASN A 454 6.33 -14.03 -13.35
N GLY A 455 5.90 -14.60 -12.25
CA GLY A 455 5.18 -13.86 -11.23
C GLY A 455 3.66 -13.90 -11.42
N PRO A 456 2.90 -13.14 -10.60
CA PRO A 456 1.44 -13.15 -10.60
C PRO A 456 0.83 -12.55 -11.85
#